data_94d0d0e995f7c2d96c8d3dd2c6549035
#
_entry.id   94d0d0e995f7c2d96c8d3dd2c6549035
#
_cell.length_a   1.000
_cell.length_b   1.000
_cell.length_c   1.000
_cell.angle_alpha   90.00
_cell.angle_beta   90.00
_cell.angle_gamma   90.00
#
_symmetry.space_group_name_H-M   'P 1'
#
loop_
_entity.id
_entity.type
_entity.pdbx_description
1 polymer ?
#
loop_
_entity_poly.entity_id
_entity_poly.type
_entity_poly.pdbx_seq_one_letter_code
_entity_poly.pdbx_strand_id
1 'polypeptide(L)'
;MRRRDFLAGSAAVATLPLAGCDDYGAANMPRPPEPKAGPDGQRLLPWQNWSGYQSSLPSQRIAPETETALAELLTSTAGTVRPVGSGHSFTPLVPTDDTIVSLRHFSGLLEHDTAAMTAVVGAGTKLGSLGAPLHDAGQALINMPDVDAQTLAGSMATATHRTGAGPGALHTAATGFRLVTPTGEIIDCSAGENPDVFQAAQVSLGALGVITRVTLQNVPTVRMKRRVWVEDFAALVERFDTLAAEHHSFEMYCVPHCDYGIGITIDPTDDAIQPRGPEQDNDAVMDLKKLRDLLSWFPAARRWLLNMAMQDYEPEEAVDVWYRIFPSSRAVRFNEMEYHLPREALLPTLLEVRKTLEQKHPGVFFPMEIRLVKGDDAWLSPFQ
;
A
#
# COMPACT_ATOMS: atom_id res chain seq x y z
N MET A 1 -29.52 -3.17 -14.66
CA MET A 1 -29.70 -1.80 -14.13
C MET A 1 -28.31 -1.16 -14.12
N ARG A 2 -28.07 -0.06 -14.83
CA ARG A 2 -26.74 0.53 -14.87
C ARG A 2 -26.41 1.15 -13.50
N ARG A 3 -25.13 1.15 -13.05
CA ARG A 3 -24.68 1.81 -11.80
C ARG A 3 -25.27 3.22 -11.59
N ARG A 4 -25.51 3.97 -12.68
CA ARG A 4 -26.22 5.26 -12.66
C ARG A 4 -27.66 5.16 -12.12
N ASP A 5 -28.33 4.04 -12.30
CA ASP A 5 -29.72 3.88 -11.90
C ASP A 5 -29.83 3.49 -10.41
N PHE A 6 -28.81 2.82 -9.83
CA PHE A 6 -28.71 2.61 -8.39
C PHE A 6 -28.50 3.92 -7.64
N LEU A 7 -27.62 4.78 -8.15
CA LEU A 7 -27.41 6.15 -7.61
C LEU A 7 -28.66 7.01 -7.80
N ALA A 8 -29.43 6.86 -8.88
CA ALA A 8 -30.68 7.56 -9.10
C ALA A 8 -31.81 7.01 -8.21
N GLY A 9 -31.84 5.71 -7.92
CA GLY A 9 -32.77 5.10 -6.95
C GLY A 9 -32.47 5.52 -5.51
N SER A 10 -31.18 5.67 -5.17
CA SER A 10 -30.74 6.22 -3.87
C SER A 10 -31.06 7.70 -3.73
N ALA A 11 -31.13 8.46 -4.82
CA ALA A 11 -31.49 9.88 -4.81
C ALA A 11 -32.96 10.12 -4.39
N ALA A 12 -33.84 9.15 -4.54
CA ALA A 12 -35.23 9.27 -4.08
C ALA A 12 -35.39 9.15 -2.54
N VAL A 13 -34.38 8.63 -1.84
CA VAL A 13 -34.29 8.60 -0.36
C VAL A 13 -33.43 9.77 0.16
N ALA A 14 -32.69 10.42 -0.71
CA ALA A 14 -31.65 11.44 -0.38
C ALA A 14 -32.13 12.88 -0.46
N THR A 15 -33.43 13.17 -0.33
CA THR A 15 -33.94 14.55 -0.17
C THR A 15 -33.97 15.06 1.28
N LEU A 16 -33.24 14.40 2.18
CA LEU A 16 -32.82 15.05 3.42
C LEU A 16 -31.49 15.79 3.11
N PRO A 17 -31.39 17.10 3.38
CA PRO A 17 -30.14 17.83 3.17
C PRO A 17 -29.11 17.35 4.19
N LEU A 18 -28.40 16.29 3.86
CA LEU A 18 -27.12 16.00 4.46
C LEU A 18 -26.11 16.95 3.84
N ALA A 19 -26.13 18.21 4.29
CA ALA A 19 -25.04 19.15 4.09
C ALA A 19 -23.84 18.65 4.90
N GLY A 20 -23.15 17.66 4.37
CA GLY A 20 -21.83 17.24 4.81
C GLY A 20 -20.92 17.44 3.61
N CYS A 21 -19.92 18.32 3.75
CA CYS A 21 -18.80 18.34 2.84
C CYS A 21 -18.30 16.91 2.66
N ASP A 22 -17.93 16.56 1.42
CA ASP A 22 -17.25 15.29 1.10
C ASP A 22 -15.84 15.29 1.72
N ASP A 23 -15.80 15.16 3.04
CA ASP A 23 -14.56 15.09 3.81
C ASP A 23 -14.20 13.61 3.96
N TYR A 24 -13.41 13.14 3.00
CA TYR A 24 -12.94 11.75 2.87
C TYR A 24 -12.11 11.26 4.08
N GLY A 25 -12.41 11.65 5.29
CA GLY A 25 -11.81 10.99 6.42
C GLY A 25 -11.53 11.79 7.67
N ALA A 26 -11.98 13.03 7.76
CA ALA A 26 -11.59 13.87 8.88
C ALA A 26 -12.36 13.65 10.19
N ALA A 27 -13.56 13.06 10.16
CA ALA A 27 -14.50 13.11 11.29
C ALA A 27 -13.99 12.46 12.61
N ASN A 28 -13.04 11.52 12.54
CA ASN A 28 -12.52 10.80 13.70
C ASN A 28 -10.98 10.74 13.78
N MET A 29 -10.26 11.56 12.99
CA MET A 29 -8.81 11.59 13.08
C MET A 29 -8.35 12.36 14.30
N PRO A 30 -7.29 11.90 15.00
CA PRO A 30 -6.67 12.66 16.06
C PRO A 30 -6.22 14.03 15.54
N ARG A 31 -6.42 15.08 16.31
CA ARG A 31 -5.87 16.38 15.97
C ARG A 31 -4.36 16.35 16.09
N PRO A 32 -3.61 16.83 15.09
CA PRO A 32 -2.16 16.95 15.22
C PRO A 32 -1.82 17.95 16.32
N PRO A 33 -0.60 17.87 16.88
CA PRO A 33 -0.10 18.88 17.81
C PRO A 33 -0.22 20.29 17.20
N GLU A 34 -0.54 21.27 18.03
CA GLU A 34 -0.55 22.67 17.59
C GLU A 34 0.88 23.13 17.24
N PRO A 35 1.06 23.93 16.17
CA PRO A 35 2.33 24.54 15.84
C PRO A 35 2.88 25.36 17.01
N LYS A 36 4.18 25.24 17.30
CA LYS A 36 4.85 25.98 18.39
C LYS A 36 6.03 26.78 17.84
N ALA A 37 6.47 27.79 18.60
CA ALA A 37 7.77 28.42 18.35
C ALA A 37 8.88 27.45 18.82
N GLY A 38 9.86 27.21 17.94
CA GLY A 38 11.07 26.50 18.28
C GLY A 38 12.12 27.37 18.98
N PRO A 39 13.25 26.79 19.40
CA PRO A 39 14.30 27.52 20.13
C PRO A 39 14.84 28.75 19.38
N ASP A 40 14.91 28.68 18.06
CA ASP A 40 15.44 29.74 17.21
C ASP A 40 14.34 30.69 16.66
N GLY A 41 13.14 30.68 17.26
CA GLY A 41 12.00 31.44 16.83
C GLY A 41 11.32 30.93 15.54
N GLN A 42 11.83 29.86 14.94
CA GLN A 42 11.17 29.21 13.81
C GLN A 42 9.85 28.57 14.22
N ARG A 43 8.91 28.49 13.31
CA ARG A 43 7.63 27.83 13.53
C ARG A 43 7.77 26.33 13.33
N LEU A 44 7.65 25.54 14.40
CA LEU A 44 7.57 24.09 14.31
C LEU A 44 6.17 23.70 13.81
N LEU A 45 6.13 22.87 12.77
CA LEU A 45 4.90 22.37 12.16
C LEU A 45 4.74 20.87 12.44
N PRO A 46 3.54 20.40 12.77
CA PRO A 46 3.32 18.99 12.99
C PRO A 46 3.59 18.17 11.72
N TRP A 47 4.10 16.97 11.92
CA TRP A 47 4.11 15.91 10.92
C TRP A 47 2.94 14.97 11.19
N GLN A 48 2.32 14.47 10.11
CA GLN A 48 1.31 13.41 10.19
C GLN A 48 1.61 12.37 9.12
N ASN A 49 1.27 11.10 9.43
CA ASN A 49 1.28 10.06 8.43
C ASN A 49 0.09 10.23 7.46
N TRP A 50 0.06 9.43 6.39
CA TRP A 50 -0.98 9.50 5.36
C TRP A 50 -2.39 9.32 5.95
N SER A 51 -2.58 8.38 6.88
CA SER A 51 -3.91 8.16 7.50
C SER A 51 -4.34 9.29 8.45
N GLY A 52 -3.43 10.13 8.90
CA GLY A 52 -3.67 11.19 9.89
C GLY A 52 -3.70 10.72 11.35
N TYR A 53 -3.54 9.42 11.61
CA TYR A 53 -3.62 8.86 12.97
C TYR A 53 -2.30 8.93 13.74
N GLN A 54 -1.18 9.05 13.03
CA GLN A 54 0.13 9.20 13.63
C GLN A 54 0.62 10.64 13.42
N SER A 55 1.06 11.29 14.48
CA SER A 55 1.58 12.66 14.40
C SER A 55 2.66 12.91 15.44
N SER A 56 3.51 13.89 15.16
CA SER A 56 4.53 14.41 16.07
C SER A 56 4.83 15.88 15.76
N LEU A 57 5.60 16.56 16.61
CA LEU A 57 6.02 17.94 16.38
C LEU A 57 7.56 18.01 16.31
N PRO A 58 8.15 17.55 15.17
CA PRO A 58 9.60 17.48 15.05
C PRO A 58 10.25 18.87 15.17
N SER A 59 11.34 18.92 15.90
CA SER A 59 12.17 20.12 16.05
C SER A 59 12.85 20.52 14.75
N GLN A 60 13.13 19.49 13.88
CA GLN A 60 13.76 19.70 12.59
C GLN A 60 13.15 18.78 11.51
N ARG A 61 13.05 19.33 10.29
CA ARG A 61 12.72 18.58 9.07
C ARG A 61 13.74 18.94 8.01
N ILE A 62 14.59 17.99 7.66
CA ILE A 62 15.74 18.22 6.80
C ILE A 62 15.66 17.29 5.58
N ALA A 63 16.12 17.78 4.45
CA ALA A 63 16.30 17.02 3.23
C ALA A 63 17.74 17.20 2.73
N PRO A 64 18.69 16.36 3.17
CA PRO A 64 20.07 16.43 2.70
C PRO A 64 20.14 16.21 1.18
N GLU A 65 21.01 16.97 0.50
CA GLU A 65 21.17 16.85 -0.95
C GLU A 65 22.23 15.83 -1.35
N THR A 66 23.15 15.50 -0.43
CA THR A 66 24.26 14.55 -0.67
C THR A 66 24.41 13.58 0.49
N GLU A 67 25.04 12.42 0.23
CA GLU A 67 25.38 11.45 1.27
C GLU A 67 26.33 12.02 2.31
N THR A 68 27.24 12.93 1.91
CA THR A 68 28.12 13.65 2.84
C THR A 68 27.31 14.53 3.81
N ALA A 69 26.38 15.34 3.28
CA ALA A 69 25.52 16.18 4.11
C ALA A 69 24.61 15.34 5.04
N LEU A 70 24.18 14.17 4.56
CA LEU A 70 23.43 13.21 5.37
C LEU A 70 24.29 12.62 6.49
N ALA A 71 25.54 12.23 6.20
CA ALA A 71 26.48 11.72 7.19
C ALA A 71 26.80 12.75 8.28
N GLU A 72 27.06 14.01 7.88
CA GLU A 72 27.26 15.13 8.79
C GLU A 72 26.02 15.36 9.69
N LEU A 73 24.83 15.31 9.11
CA LEU A 73 23.58 15.42 9.85
C LEU A 73 23.46 14.32 10.91
N LEU A 74 23.67 13.04 10.51
CA LEU A 74 23.52 11.90 11.41
C LEU A 74 24.52 11.95 12.57
N THR A 75 25.78 12.35 12.32
CA THR A 75 26.81 12.42 13.33
C THR A 75 26.69 13.64 14.27
N SER A 76 26.11 14.73 13.79
CA SER A 76 25.96 15.96 14.57
C SER A 76 24.63 16.08 15.31
N THR A 77 23.63 15.30 14.95
CA THR A 77 22.29 15.38 15.56
C THR A 77 22.26 14.62 16.88
N ALA A 78 21.94 15.33 17.95
CA ALA A 78 21.55 14.71 19.21
C ALA A 78 20.08 14.27 19.16
N GLY A 79 19.77 13.09 19.72
CA GLY A 79 18.43 12.58 19.76
C GLY A 79 18.06 11.66 18.57
N THR A 80 16.78 11.47 18.35
CA THR A 80 16.27 10.53 17.37
C THR A 80 16.22 11.12 15.98
N VAL A 81 16.81 10.43 15.02
CA VAL A 81 16.67 10.75 13.58
C VAL A 81 15.78 9.68 12.92
N ARG A 82 14.72 10.12 12.26
CA ARG A 82 13.80 9.22 11.53
C ARG A 82 13.75 9.56 10.05
N PRO A 83 14.20 8.68 9.17
CA PRO A 83 13.95 8.83 7.74
C PRO A 83 12.46 8.61 7.45
N VAL A 84 11.91 9.40 6.55
CA VAL A 84 10.53 9.30 6.14
C VAL A 84 10.39 9.30 4.62
N GLY A 85 9.59 8.39 4.10
CA GLY A 85 9.09 8.40 2.74
C GLY A 85 7.78 9.19 2.63
N SER A 86 6.74 8.54 2.12
CA SER A 86 5.40 9.15 1.96
C SER A 86 4.52 9.04 3.20
N GLY A 87 5.00 8.40 4.28
CA GLY A 87 4.28 8.29 5.55
C GLY A 87 3.06 7.37 5.50
N HIS A 88 3.09 6.32 4.68
CA HIS A 88 1.97 5.37 4.54
C HIS A 88 1.90 4.30 5.62
N SER A 89 2.91 4.14 6.47
CA SER A 89 2.86 3.17 7.56
C SER A 89 1.77 3.52 8.58
N PHE A 90 0.99 2.53 8.99
CA PHE A 90 -0.02 2.65 10.06
C PHE A 90 0.60 2.43 11.44
N THR A 91 1.76 1.76 11.52
CA THR A 91 2.55 1.63 12.75
C THR A 91 3.36 2.91 12.98
N PRO A 92 3.51 3.39 14.24
CA PRO A 92 4.20 4.64 14.56
C PRO A 92 5.73 4.53 14.47
N LEU A 93 6.26 4.24 13.28
CA LEU A 93 7.71 4.10 13.03
C LEU A 93 8.41 5.46 12.90
N VAL A 94 7.72 6.47 12.36
CA VAL A 94 8.31 7.78 12.03
C VAL A 94 8.12 8.83 13.13
N PRO A 95 7.01 8.87 13.91
CA PRO A 95 6.79 9.97 14.86
C PRO A 95 7.97 10.18 15.79
N THR A 96 8.51 11.38 15.79
CA THR A 96 9.56 11.86 16.70
C THR A 96 9.41 13.37 16.87
N ASP A 97 9.74 13.89 18.06
CA ASP A 97 9.83 15.33 18.29
C ASP A 97 11.24 15.89 18.00
N ASP A 98 12.19 15.02 17.62
CA ASP A 98 13.55 15.42 17.27
C ASP A 98 13.68 15.73 15.76
N THR A 99 14.29 14.86 14.97
CA THR A 99 14.63 15.13 13.56
C THR A 99 13.95 14.14 12.59
N ILE A 100 13.23 14.67 11.62
CA ILE A 100 12.72 13.91 10.47
C ILE A 100 13.56 14.24 9.24
N VAL A 101 14.02 13.19 8.54
CA VAL A 101 14.83 13.28 7.32
C VAL A 101 14.03 12.84 6.11
N SER A 102 13.89 13.71 5.10
CA SER A 102 13.30 13.39 3.81
C SER A 102 14.38 13.05 2.79
N LEU A 103 14.17 11.98 2.01
CA LEU A 103 15.08 11.51 0.97
C LEU A 103 14.71 12.02 -0.42
N ARG A 104 13.99 13.12 -0.55
CA ARG A 104 13.51 13.64 -1.83
C ARG A 104 14.61 13.92 -2.86
N HIS A 105 15.84 14.20 -2.41
CA HIS A 105 17.01 14.44 -3.29
C HIS A 105 17.72 13.15 -3.70
N PHE A 106 17.46 12.03 -3.04
CA PHE A 106 17.94 10.70 -3.42
C PHE A 106 16.85 9.98 -4.21
N SER A 107 16.53 10.45 -5.40
CA SER A 107 15.39 9.94 -6.20
C SER A 107 15.73 9.83 -7.68
N GLY A 108 14.96 9.00 -8.39
CA GLY A 108 15.09 8.73 -9.81
C GLY A 108 15.73 7.38 -10.11
N LEU A 109 15.58 6.94 -11.35
CA LEU A 109 16.36 5.85 -11.94
C LEU A 109 17.76 6.39 -12.21
N LEU A 110 18.76 5.87 -11.52
CA LEU A 110 20.16 6.35 -11.58
C LEU A 110 20.95 5.63 -12.67
N GLU A 111 20.83 4.30 -12.70
CA GLU A 111 21.51 3.43 -13.64
C GLU A 111 20.60 2.24 -13.99
N HIS A 112 20.76 1.66 -15.17
CA HIS A 112 20.10 0.42 -15.54
C HIS A 112 20.95 -0.39 -16.52
N ASP A 113 20.80 -1.71 -16.45
CA ASP A 113 21.33 -2.66 -17.42
C ASP A 113 20.16 -3.51 -17.95
N THR A 114 19.81 -3.31 -19.21
CA THR A 114 18.71 -4.01 -19.87
C THR A 114 19.04 -5.48 -20.12
N ALA A 115 20.32 -5.84 -20.31
CA ALA A 115 20.71 -7.23 -20.54
C ALA A 115 20.67 -8.04 -19.24
N ALA A 116 21.13 -7.45 -18.14
CA ALA A 116 21.10 -8.05 -16.81
C ALA A 116 19.74 -7.87 -16.10
N MET A 117 18.83 -7.06 -16.63
CA MET A 117 17.58 -6.68 -15.98
C MET A 117 17.80 -6.10 -14.59
N THR A 118 18.81 -5.26 -14.42
CA THR A 118 19.09 -4.60 -13.14
C THR A 118 18.91 -3.09 -13.24
N ALA A 119 18.60 -2.47 -12.12
CA ALA A 119 18.47 -1.03 -12.02
C ALA A 119 18.94 -0.52 -10.66
N VAL A 120 19.66 0.61 -10.65
CA VAL A 120 20.00 1.35 -9.44
C VAL A 120 19.05 2.53 -9.31
N VAL A 121 18.36 2.61 -8.19
CA VAL A 121 17.28 3.58 -7.97
C VAL A 121 17.54 4.34 -6.67
N GLY A 122 17.32 5.65 -6.69
CA GLY A 122 17.37 6.47 -5.48
C GLY A 122 16.27 6.06 -4.49
N ALA A 123 16.62 5.91 -3.22
CA ALA A 123 15.78 5.37 -2.16
C ALA A 123 14.48 6.16 -1.92
N GLY A 124 14.52 7.48 -2.15
CA GLY A 124 13.37 8.39 -2.04
C GLY A 124 12.45 8.44 -3.25
N THR A 125 12.69 7.61 -4.28
CA THR A 125 11.86 7.56 -5.49
C THR A 125 10.47 7.02 -5.15
N LYS A 126 9.43 7.74 -5.52
CA LYS A 126 8.05 7.20 -5.43
C LYS A 126 7.86 6.10 -6.48
N LEU A 127 7.19 5.02 -6.09
CA LEU A 127 6.95 3.88 -6.98
C LEU A 127 6.21 4.29 -8.26
N GLY A 128 5.21 5.17 -8.16
CA GLY A 128 4.50 5.70 -9.32
C GLY A 128 5.38 6.53 -10.26
N SER A 129 6.43 7.17 -9.74
CA SER A 129 7.41 7.90 -10.56
C SER A 129 8.48 6.99 -11.17
N LEU A 130 8.63 5.76 -10.67
CA LEU A 130 9.60 4.78 -11.14
C LEU A 130 9.07 3.97 -12.33
N GLY A 131 7.76 3.80 -12.44
CA GLY A 131 7.14 2.91 -13.41
C GLY A 131 7.51 3.22 -14.86
N ALA A 132 7.29 4.45 -15.32
CA ALA A 132 7.59 4.84 -16.70
C ALA A 132 9.09 4.76 -17.04
N PRO A 133 10.04 5.28 -16.21
CA PRO A 133 11.47 5.12 -16.49
C PRO A 133 11.94 3.67 -16.60
N LEU A 134 11.44 2.76 -15.76
CA LEU A 134 11.77 1.33 -15.88
C LEU A 134 11.16 0.71 -17.14
N HIS A 135 9.91 1.07 -17.47
CA HIS A 135 9.26 0.59 -18.68
C HIS A 135 10.03 1.01 -19.95
N ASP A 136 10.47 2.28 -20.00
CA ASP A 136 11.27 2.82 -21.12
C ASP A 136 12.65 2.15 -21.21
N ALA A 137 13.19 1.69 -20.07
CA ALA A 137 14.41 0.87 -20.01
C ALA A 137 14.16 -0.62 -20.36
N GLY A 138 12.94 -1.01 -20.75
CA GLY A 138 12.56 -2.39 -21.05
C GLY A 138 12.35 -3.27 -19.84
N GLN A 139 12.20 -2.69 -18.64
CA GLN A 139 12.15 -3.40 -17.37
C GLN A 139 10.80 -3.19 -16.65
N ALA A 140 10.47 -4.12 -15.76
CA ALA A 140 9.32 -4.05 -14.86
C ALA A 140 9.71 -4.55 -13.46
N LEU A 141 9.09 -3.99 -12.43
CA LEU A 141 9.11 -4.60 -11.09
C LEU A 141 8.39 -5.95 -11.14
N ILE A 142 8.94 -6.93 -10.44
CA ILE A 142 8.35 -8.27 -10.38
C ILE A 142 6.94 -8.24 -9.77
N ASN A 143 6.70 -7.31 -8.86
CA ASN A 143 5.42 -7.14 -8.19
C ASN A 143 5.23 -5.67 -7.75
N MET A 144 4.35 -4.93 -8.43
CA MET A 144 4.07 -3.53 -8.10
C MET A 144 2.99 -3.46 -7.03
N PRO A 145 3.21 -2.77 -5.90
CA PRO A 145 2.18 -2.58 -4.88
C PRO A 145 0.98 -1.78 -5.40
N ASP A 146 -0.14 -1.94 -4.72
CA ASP A 146 -1.38 -1.24 -5.02
C ASP A 146 -1.31 0.28 -4.74
N VAL A 147 -0.49 0.69 -3.76
CA VAL A 147 -0.23 2.10 -3.43
C VAL A 147 1.12 2.54 -3.96
N ASP A 148 1.12 3.23 -5.08
CA ASP A 148 2.34 3.72 -5.77
C ASP A 148 2.88 5.06 -5.23
N ALA A 149 2.15 5.70 -4.33
CA ALA A 149 2.58 6.92 -3.65
C ALA A 149 3.72 6.68 -2.64
N GLN A 150 3.98 5.42 -2.26
CA GLN A 150 5.08 5.04 -1.38
C GLN A 150 6.44 5.30 -2.03
N THR A 151 7.45 5.60 -1.20
CA THR A 151 8.85 5.64 -1.67
C THR A 151 9.46 4.25 -1.65
N LEU A 152 10.42 3.98 -2.55
CA LEU A 152 11.04 2.67 -2.71
C LEU A 152 11.62 2.13 -1.39
N ALA A 153 12.51 2.86 -0.73
CA ALA A 153 13.09 2.39 0.53
C ALA A 153 12.05 2.30 1.66
N GLY A 154 11.06 3.21 1.69
CA GLY A 154 9.99 3.17 2.68
C GLY A 154 9.11 1.94 2.54
N SER A 155 8.78 1.54 1.32
CA SER A 155 7.99 0.33 1.04
C SER A 155 8.77 -0.94 1.36
N MET A 156 10.07 -1.00 1.01
CA MET A 156 10.92 -2.15 1.35
C MET A 156 11.12 -2.29 2.86
N ALA A 157 11.41 -1.18 3.55
CA ALA A 157 11.66 -1.20 4.99
C ALA A 157 10.49 -1.74 5.83
N THR A 158 9.29 -1.79 5.28
CA THR A 158 8.07 -2.33 5.93
C THR A 158 7.49 -3.54 5.19
N ALA A 159 8.28 -4.20 4.36
CA ALA A 159 7.91 -5.39 3.61
C ALA A 159 6.63 -5.22 2.76
N THR A 160 6.45 -4.05 2.14
CA THR A 160 5.30 -3.81 1.24
C THR A 160 5.25 -4.87 0.15
N HIS A 161 4.08 -5.38 -0.09
CA HIS A 161 3.83 -6.45 -1.04
C HIS A 161 2.53 -6.23 -1.82
N ARG A 162 2.36 -6.99 -2.86
CA ARG A 162 1.08 -7.25 -3.50
C ARG A 162 0.73 -8.72 -3.31
N THR A 163 -0.31 -9.19 -3.97
CA THR A 163 -0.70 -10.60 -3.94
C THR A 163 -0.02 -11.39 -5.04
N GLY A 164 0.18 -12.68 -4.81
CA GLY A 164 0.67 -13.67 -5.76
C GLY A 164 1.42 -14.80 -5.05
N ALA A 165 1.12 -16.05 -5.39
CA ALA A 165 1.82 -17.21 -4.85
C ALA A 165 3.27 -17.33 -5.35
N GLY A 166 3.57 -16.73 -6.52
CA GLY A 166 4.89 -16.71 -7.14
C GLY A 166 5.75 -15.51 -6.73
N PRO A 167 5.26 -14.26 -6.83
CA PRO A 167 6.01 -13.08 -6.47
C PRO A 167 6.14 -12.92 -4.95
N GLY A 168 7.34 -12.53 -4.49
CA GLY A 168 7.59 -12.12 -3.11
C GLY A 168 7.21 -10.66 -2.85
N ALA A 169 7.44 -10.20 -1.63
CA ALA A 169 7.35 -8.79 -1.28
C ALA A 169 8.42 -7.96 -2.02
N LEU A 170 8.23 -6.65 -2.08
CA LEU A 170 9.06 -5.76 -2.92
C LEU A 170 10.55 -5.84 -2.57
N HIS A 171 10.89 -5.99 -1.29
CA HIS A 171 12.28 -6.09 -0.84
C HIS A 171 13.02 -7.32 -1.39
N THR A 172 12.31 -8.38 -1.78
CA THR A 172 12.93 -9.57 -2.38
C THR A 172 13.52 -9.32 -3.78
N ALA A 173 13.15 -8.21 -4.42
CA ALA A 173 13.76 -7.75 -5.67
C ALA A 173 15.08 -7.00 -5.46
N ALA A 174 15.43 -6.62 -4.22
CA ALA A 174 16.68 -5.93 -3.94
C ALA A 174 17.86 -6.90 -3.99
N THR A 175 18.90 -6.52 -4.72
CA THR A 175 20.20 -7.23 -4.79
C THR A 175 21.31 -6.47 -4.09
N GLY A 176 21.08 -5.21 -3.72
CA GLY A 176 22.02 -4.41 -2.96
C GLY A 176 21.42 -3.12 -2.44
N PHE A 177 22.02 -2.61 -1.38
CA PHE A 177 21.68 -1.31 -0.81
C PHE A 177 22.94 -0.50 -0.57
N ARG A 178 22.80 0.82 -0.67
CA ARG A 178 23.75 1.78 -0.13
C ARG A 178 23.07 2.57 0.96
N LEU A 179 23.70 2.66 2.12
CA LEU A 179 23.16 3.34 3.28
C LEU A 179 24.21 4.16 4.03
N VAL A 180 23.75 5.18 4.74
CA VAL A 180 24.55 5.98 5.67
C VAL A 180 24.18 5.58 7.09
N THR A 181 25.14 5.08 7.84
CA THR A 181 24.95 4.64 9.23
C THR A 181 24.82 5.82 10.19
N PRO A 182 24.35 5.60 11.42
CA PRO A 182 24.34 6.65 12.45
C PRO A 182 25.72 7.22 12.79
N THR A 183 26.80 6.49 12.50
CA THR A 183 28.20 6.94 12.67
C THR A 183 28.72 7.75 11.49
N GLY A 184 27.89 7.99 10.46
CA GLY A 184 28.28 8.71 9.24
C GLY A 184 29.03 7.88 8.21
N GLU A 185 29.22 6.59 8.45
CA GLU A 185 29.85 5.69 7.49
C GLU A 185 28.89 5.39 6.34
N ILE A 186 29.39 5.40 5.11
CA ILE A 186 28.65 5.02 3.91
C ILE A 186 29.01 3.57 3.59
N ILE A 187 28.01 2.70 3.59
CA ILE A 187 28.16 1.26 3.41
C ILE A 187 27.38 0.82 2.16
N ASP A 188 28.05 0.08 1.29
CA ASP A 188 27.42 -0.75 0.27
C ASP A 188 27.25 -2.18 0.82
N CYS A 189 26.09 -2.79 0.57
CA CYS A 189 25.83 -4.16 0.98
C CYS A 189 25.05 -4.94 -0.07
N SER A 190 25.38 -6.21 -0.20
CA SER A 190 24.78 -7.19 -1.11
C SER A 190 25.05 -8.60 -0.58
N ALA A 191 24.59 -9.62 -1.28
CA ALA A 191 24.91 -11.01 -0.92
C ALA A 191 26.42 -11.32 -0.92
N GLY A 192 27.22 -10.57 -1.71
CA GLY A 192 28.68 -10.72 -1.81
C GLY A 192 29.48 -9.72 -0.99
N GLU A 193 28.87 -8.67 -0.48
CA GLU A 193 29.53 -7.60 0.26
C GLU A 193 28.67 -7.21 1.47
N ASN A 194 29.21 -7.28 2.68
CA ASN A 194 28.49 -7.03 3.93
C ASN A 194 27.16 -7.81 4.02
N PRO A 195 27.14 -9.14 3.86
CA PRO A 195 25.93 -9.94 3.68
C PRO A 195 24.95 -9.85 4.87
N ASP A 196 25.45 -9.75 6.10
CA ASP A 196 24.59 -9.61 7.28
C ASP A 196 23.87 -8.24 7.29
N VAL A 197 24.57 -7.17 6.85
CA VAL A 197 23.96 -5.86 6.70
C VAL A 197 22.91 -5.89 5.59
N PHE A 198 23.18 -6.59 4.49
CA PHE A 198 22.22 -6.76 3.41
C PHE A 198 20.95 -7.47 3.87
N GLN A 199 21.07 -8.58 4.59
CA GLN A 199 19.93 -9.32 5.15
C GLN A 199 19.09 -8.45 6.09
N ALA A 200 19.75 -7.68 6.96
CA ALA A 200 19.05 -6.78 7.86
C ALA A 200 18.43 -5.55 7.14
N ALA A 201 19.01 -5.11 6.04
CA ALA A 201 18.57 -3.93 5.30
C ALA A 201 17.29 -4.17 4.48
N GLN A 202 17.02 -5.41 4.06
CA GLN A 202 15.86 -5.77 3.25
C GLN A 202 14.54 -5.32 3.90
N VAL A 203 14.37 -5.57 5.21
CA VAL A 203 13.23 -5.10 6.01
C VAL A 203 13.78 -4.44 7.28
N SER A 204 14.29 -3.22 7.14
CA SER A 204 15.08 -2.58 8.20
C SER A 204 14.30 -1.73 9.19
N LEU A 205 13.04 -1.39 8.89
CA LEU A 205 12.23 -0.42 9.66
C LEU A 205 12.96 0.93 9.89
N GLY A 206 13.98 1.22 9.09
CA GLY A 206 14.85 2.40 9.24
C GLY A 206 15.79 2.36 10.44
N ALA A 207 16.07 1.18 11.01
CA ALA A 207 16.86 1.04 12.24
C ALA A 207 18.39 1.00 12.01
N LEU A 208 18.85 0.60 10.82
CA LEU A 208 20.27 0.45 10.51
C LEU A 208 20.97 1.76 10.10
N GLY A 209 20.21 2.75 9.71
CA GLY A 209 20.67 3.99 9.10
C GLY A 209 19.71 4.41 7.99
N VAL A 210 20.20 5.27 7.10
CA VAL A 210 19.39 5.86 6.03
C VAL A 210 19.82 5.29 4.69
N ILE A 211 18.97 4.47 4.07
CA ILE A 211 19.19 3.93 2.72
C ILE A 211 19.11 5.07 1.71
N THR A 212 20.11 5.21 0.84
CA THR A 212 20.19 6.24 -0.20
C THR A 212 19.99 5.69 -1.60
N ARG A 213 20.36 4.42 -1.84
CA ARG A 213 20.20 3.72 -3.12
C ARG A 213 19.78 2.28 -2.91
N VAL A 214 19.06 1.77 -3.89
CA VAL A 214 18.64 0.36 -3.96
C VAL A 214 19.01 -0.17 -5.35
N THR A 215 19.67 -1.31 -5.39
CA THR A 215 19.86 -2.07 -6.63
C THR A 215 18.77 -3.14 -6.72
N LEU A 216 18.07 -3.15 -7.84
CA LEU A 216 16.93 -4.04 -8.10
C LEU A 216 17.29 -5.07 -9.15
N GLN A 217 16.85 -6.31 -8.96
CA GLN A 217 16.67 -7.29 -10.02
C GLN A 217 15.23 -7.18 -10.54
N ASN A 218 15.10 -6.81 -11.78
CA ASN A 218 13.82 -6.62 -12.46
C ASN A 218 13.51 -7.78 -13.41
N VAL A 219 12.35 -7.69 -14.06
CA VAL A 219 11.91 -8.60 -15.13
C VAL A 219 11.69 -7.79 -16.43
N PRO A 220 11.62 -8.44 -17.61
CA PRO A 220 11.24 -7.75 -18.84
C PRO A 220 9.90 -7.03 -18.68
N THR A 221 9.78 -5.86 -19.31
CA THR A 221 8.52 -5.12 -19.32
C THR A 221 7.41 -5.91 -20.00
N VAL A 222 6.20 -5.79 -19.49
CA VAL A 222 5.05 -6.61 -19.88
C VAL A 222 3.76 -5.80 -19.79
N ARG A 223 2.77 -6.14 -20.60
CA ARG A 223 1.38 -5.73 -20.39
C ARG A 223 0.70 -6.70 -19.45
N MET A 224 -0.21 -6.20 -18.66
CA MET A 224 -0.97 -6.97 -17.69
C MET A 224 -2.47 -6.82 -17.97
N LYS A 225 -3.21 -7.90 -17.83
CA LYS A 225 -4.66 -7.93 -17.90
C LYS A 225 -5.22 -8.07 -16.50
N ARG A 226 -6.02 -7.09 -16.09
CA ARG A 226 -6.75 -7.10 -14.82
C ARG A 226 -8.20 -7.48 -15.09
N ARG A 227 -8.73 -8.38 -14.26
CA ARG A 227 -10.15 -8.73 -14.23
C ARG A 227 -10.68 -8.58 -12.82
N VAL A 228 -11.87 -7.98 -12.68
CA VAL A 228 -12.62 -7.85 -11.43
C VAL A 228 -14.00 -8.46 -11.63
N TRP A 229 -14.44 -9.28 -10.70
CA TRP A 229 -15.79 -9.83 -10.72
C TRP A 229 -16.35 -9.98 -9.32
N VAL A 230 -17.64 -10.16 -9.22
CA VAL A 230 -18.38 -10.47 -8.00
C VAL A 230 -19.03 -11.84 -8.16
N GLU A 231 -18.93 -12.67 -7.13
CA GLU A 231 -19.62 -13.96 -7.07
C GLU A 231 -20.01 -14.29 -5.63
N ASP A 232 -20.79 -15.33 -5.43
CA ASP A 232 -21.09 -15.86 -4.11
C ASP A 232 -19.81 -16.08 -3.30
N PHE A 233 -19.79 -15.59 -2.06
CA PHE A 233 -18.59 -15.62 -1.24
C PHE A 233 -18.13 -17.05 -0.93
N ALA A 234 -19.06 -17.99 -0.71
CA ALA A 234 -18.69 -19.37 -0.42
C ALA A 234 -18.07 -20.04 -1.66
N ALA A 235 -18.62 -19.77 -2.86
CA ALA A 235 -18.04 -20.24 -4.13
C ALA A 235 -16.63 -19.67 -4.36
N LEU A 236 -16.42 -18.39 -4.07
CA LEU A 236 -15.10 -17.75 -4.18
C LEU A 236 -14.09 -18.36 -3.21
N VAL A 237 -14.50 -18.65 -1.97
CA VAL A 237 -13.67 -19.33 -0.97
C VAL A 237 -13.32 -20.76 -1.41
N GLU A 238 -14.26 -21.51 -1.99
CA GLU A 238 -14.01 -22.88 -2.48
C GLU A 238 -12.98 -22.88 -3.61
N ARG A 239 -13.00 -21.87 -4.47
CA ARG A 239 -12.10 -21.75 -5.61
C ARG A 239 -10.79 -21.02 -5.31
N PHE A 240 -10.60 -20.51 -4.09
CA PHE A 240 -9.48 -19.65 -3.73
C PHE A 240 -8.12 -20.24 -4.10
N ASP A 241 -7.87 -21.50 -3.75
CA ASP A 241 -6.60 -22.18 -4.01
C ASP A 241 -6.35 -22.38 -5.53
N THR A 242 -7.40 -22.72 -6.28
CA THR A 242 -7.33 -22.88 -7.73
C THR A 242 -7.00 -21.54 -8.39
N LEU A 243 -7.73 -20.48 -8.04
CA LEU A 243 -7.50 -19.13 -8.58
C LEU A 243 -6.08 -18.63 -8.25
N ALA A 244 -5.63 -18.87 -7.03
CA ALA A 244 -4.28 -18.49 -6.61
C ALA A 244 -3.16 -19.25 -7.34
N ALA A 245 -3.43 -20.48 -7.79
CA ALA A 245 -2.47 -21.28 -8.53
C ALA A 245 -2.46 -20.99 -10.04
N GLU A 246 -3.60 -20.61 -10.60
CA GLU A 246 -3.79 -20.36 -12.05
C GLU A 246 -3.36 -18.98 -12.49
N HIS A 247 -3.37 -17.98 -11.56
CA HIS A 247 -3.14 -16.57 -11.89
C HIS A 247 -1.81 -16.06 -11.33
N HIS A 248 -1.17 -15.15 -12.08
CA HIS A 248 0.03 -14.46 -11.60
C HIS A 248 -0.24 -13.68 -10.31
N SER A 249 -1.39 -13.04 -10.23
CA SER A 249 -1.84 -12.28 -9.07
C SER A 249 -3.33 -12.53 -8.87
N PHE A 250 -3.71 -12.98 -7.68
CA PHE A 250 -5.10 -13.15 -7.27
C PHE A 250 -5.31 -12.58 -5.88
N GLU A 251 -6.33 -11.77 -5.72
CA GLU A 251 -6.81 -11.24 -4.44
C GLU A 251 -8.32 -11.35 -4.32
N MET A 252 -8.78 -11.48 -3.10
CA MET A 252 -10.20 -11.58 -2.79
C MET A 252 -10.58 -10.55 -1.75
N TYR A 253 -11.76 -9.92 -1.92
CA TYR A 253 -12.34 -9.07 -0.89
C TYR A 253 -13.55 -9.72 -0.26
N CYS A 254 -13.54 -9.82 1.06
CA CYS A 254 -14.70 -10.18 1.87
C CYS A 254 -15.38 -8.91 2.38
N VAL A 255 -16.59 -8.65 1.91
CA VAL A 255 -17.39 -7.52 2.38
C VAL A 255 -18.24 -7.99 3.57
N PRO A 256 -18.04 -7.43 4.79
CA PRO A 256 -18.82 -7.82 5.96
C PRO A 256 -20.32 -7.60 5.73
N HIS A 257 -21.15 -8.51 6.23
CA HIS A 257 -22.61 -8.50 6.09
C HIS A 257 -23.11 -8.61 4.63
N CYS A 258 -22.32 -9.19 3.74
CA CYS A 258 -22.65 -9.44 2.34
C CYS A 258 -22.48 -10.92 1.99
N ASP A 259 -23.34 -11.47 1.15
CA ASP A 259 -23.25 -12.87 0.71
C ASP A 259 -22.29 -13.04 -0.49
N TYR A 260 -21.83 -11.94 -1.06
CA TYR A 260 -20.93 -11.89 -2.21
C TYR A 260 -19.51 -11.47 -1.79
N GLY A 261 -18.55 -11.95 -2.54
CA GLY A 261 -17.15 -11.52 -2.50
C GLY A 261 -16.72 -10.93 -3.84
N ILE A 262 -15.59 -10.24 -3.84
CA ILE A 262 -14.98 -9.66 -5.04
C ILE A 262 -13.70 -10.43 -5.31
N GLY A 263 -13.52 -10.96 -6.52
CA GLY A 263 -12.28 -11.53 -7.00
C GLY A 263 -11.57 -10.56 -7.94
N ILE A 264 -10.25 -10.47 -7.82
CA ILE A 264 -9.41 -9.70 -8.73
C ILE A 264 -8.24 -10.57 -9.18
N THR A 265 -8.05 -10.70 -10.48
CA THR A 265 -6.85 -11.32 -11.05
C THR A 265 -6.09 -10.33 -11.91
N ILE A 266 -4.76 -10.49 -11.95
CA ILE A 266 -3.90 -9.75 -12.86
C ILE A 266 -2.87 -10.72 -13.44
N ASP A 267 -2.84 -10.83 -14.78
CA ASP A 267 -1.99 -11.77 -15.49
C ASP A 267 -1.22 -11.09 -16.62
N PRO A 268 -0.02 -11.56 -16.95
CA PRO A 268 0.68 -11.12 -18.16
C PRO A 268 -0.16 -11.42 -19.42
N THR A 269 -0.10 -10.49 -20.41
CA THR A 269 -0.87 -10.66 -21.65
C THR A 269 -0.22 -9.97 -22.84
N ASP A 270 -0.51 -10.47 -24.04
CA ASP A 270 -0.22 -9.82 -25.32
C ASP A 270 -1.44 -9.10 -25.91
N ASP A 271 -2.57 -9.07 -25.21
CA ASP A 271 -3.77 -8.38 -25.66
C ASP A 271 -3.50 -6.88 -25.92
N ALA A 272 -4.31 -6.28 -26.79
CA ALA A 272 -4.24 -4.85 -27.05
C ALA A 272 -4.60 -4.04 -25.79
N ILE A 273 -3.97 -2.87 -25.63
CA ILE A 273 -4.25 -1.98 -24.51
C ILE A 273 -5.73 -1.57 -24.51
N GLN A 274 -6.37 -1.81 -23.39
CA GLN A 274 -7.71 -1.38 -23.04
C GLN A 274 -7.65 -0.79 -21.64
N PRO A 275 -7.40 0.51 -21.47
CA PRO A 275 -7.18 1.12 -20.18
C PRO A 275 -8.37 0.95 -19.23
N ARG A 276 -8.10 0.97 -17.92
CA ARG A 276 -9.14 1.02 -16.89
C ARG A 276 -10.03 2.25 -17.11
N GLY A 277 -11.31 2.08 -16.85
CA GLY A 277 -12.24 3.21 -16.70
C GLY A 277 -11.86 4.10 -15.51
N PRO A 278 -12.58 5.21 -15.30
CA PRO A 278 -12.39 6.05 -14.11
C PRO A 278 -12.51 5.21 -12.84
N GLU A 279 -11.56 5.39 -11.92
CA GLU A 279 -11.57 4.70 -10.63
C GLU A 279 -12.79 5.06 -9.81
N GLN A 280 -13.46 4.05 -9.24
CA GLN A 280 -14.64 4.20 -8.41
C GLN A 280 -14.47 3.55 -7.01
N ASP A 281 -13.29 3.07 -6.68
CA ASP A 281 -13.03 2.34 -5.44
C ASP A 281 -13.28 3.22 -4.20
N ASN A 282 -12.87 4.49 -4.26
CA ASN A 282 -13.12 5.46 -3.19
C ASN A 282 -14.62 5.74 -2.99
N ASP A 283 -15.37 5.88 -4.08
CA ASP A 283 -16.82 6.11 -4.04
C ASP A 283 -17.55 4.88 -3.49
N ALA A 284 -17.13 3.67 -3.89
CA ALA A 284 -17.69 2.43 -3.37
C ALA A 284 -17.52 2.31 -1.85
N VAL A 285 -16.34 2.63 -1.31
CA VAL A 285 -16.11 2.64 0.15
C VAL A 285 -16.98 3.68 0.85
N MET A 286 -17.14 4.88 0.28
CA MET A 286 -18.00 5.92 0.84
C MET A 286 -19.49 5.53 0.79
N ASP A 287 -19.91 4.81 -0.23
CA ASP A 287 -21.29 4.31 -0.34
C ASP A 287 -21.56 3.19 0.68
N LEU A 288 -20.60 2.31 0.92
CA LEU A 288 -20.68 1.34 2.03
C LEU A 288 -20.81 2.05 3.38
N LYS A 289 -20.04 3.12 3.59
CA LYS A 289 -20.13 3.94 4.81
C LYS A 289 -21.52 4.59 4.95
N LYS A 290 -22.03 5.24 3.90
CA LYS A 290 -23.36 5.86 3.87
C LYS A 290 -24.46 4.82 4.15
N LEU A 291 -24.38 3.66 3.52
CA LEU A 291 -25.31 2.56 3.74
C LEU A 291 -25.30 2.08 5.20
N ARG A 292 -24.11 1.92 5.80
CA ARG A 292 -23.94 1.59 7.21
C ARG A 292 -24.58 2.66 8.10
N ASP A 293 -24.27 3.93 7.86
CA ASP A 293 -24.73 5.04 8.69
C ASP A 293 -26.27 5.21 8.63
N LEU A 294 -26.84 5.07 7.44
CA LEU A 294 -28.30 5.19 7.23
C LEU A 294 -29.10 4.01 7.81
N LEU A 295 -28.56 2.79 7.68
CA LEU A 295 -29.26 1.56 8.05
C LEU A 295 -28.62 0.84 9.24
N SER A 296 -27.92 1.55 10.12
CA SER A 296 -27.32 0.98 11.33
C SER A 296 -28.34 0.26 12.23
N TRP A 297 -29.57 0.76 12.29
CA TRP A 297 -30.69 0.19 13.07
C TRP A 297 -31.40 -0.97 12.38
N PHE A 298 -31.16 -1.20 11.08
CA PHE A 298 -31.83 -2.22 10.26
C PHE A 298 -30.81 -3.09 9.51
N PRO A 299 -30.03 -3.95 10.20
CA PRO A 299 -28.97 -4.75 9.58
C PRO A 299 -29.48 -5.64 8.43
N ALA A 300 -30.70 -6.18 8.55
CA ALA A 300 -31.29 -7.03 7.50
C ALA A 300 -31.56 -6.25 6.20
N ALA A 301 -32.06 -5.02 6.30
CA ALA A 301 -32.31 -4.17 5.14
C ALA A 301 -30.97 -3.75 4.50
N ARG A 302 -29.96 -3.45 5.31
CA ARG A 302 -28.62 -3.16 4.81
C ARG A 302 -28.04 -4.33 4.03
N ARG A 303 -28.08 -5.56 4.59
CA ARG A 303 -27.61 -6.78 3.92
C ARG A 303 -28.35 -7.01 2.60
N TRP A 304 -29.67 -6.87 2.60
CA TRP A 304 -30.46 -7.02 1.39
C TRP A 304 -30.08 -6.03 0.29
N LEU A 305 -29.94 -4.74 0.60
CA LEU A 305 -29.54 -3.71 -0.36
C LEU A 305 -28.13 -3.95 -0.88
N LEU A 306 -27.21 -4.33 0.00
CA LEU A 306 -25.82 -4.63 -0.37
C LEU A 306 -25.74 -5.83 -1.32
N ASN A 307 -26.48 -6.91 -0.99
CA ASN A 307 -26.55 -8.09 -1.85
C ASN A 307 -27.13 -7.77 -3.22
N MET A 308 -28.20 -6.96 -3.29
CA MET A 308 -28.75 -6.52 -4.59
C MET A 308 -27.71 -5.75 -5.42
N ALA A 309 -27.00 -4.81 -4.80
CA ALA A 309 -25.98 -4.03 -5.50
C ALA A 309 -24.82 -4.90 -6.01
N MET A 310 -24.41 -5.89 -5.22
CA MET A 310 -23.33 -6.81 -5.58
C MET A 310 -23.75 -7.81 -6.66
N GLN A 311 -25.00 -8.28 -6.62
CA GLN A 311 -25.52 -9.24 -7.60
C GLN A 311 -25.57 -8.68 -9.03
N ASP A 312 -25.85 -7.40 -9.17
CA ASP A 312 -25.95 -6.70 -10.46
C ASP A 312 -24.58 -6.18 -10.98
N TYR A 313 -23.45 -6.57 -10.34
CA TYR A 313 -22.14 -6.12 -10.74
C TYR A 313 -21.68 -6.77 -12.05
N GLU A 314 -21.40 -5.97 -13.05
CA GLU A 314 -20.84 -6.41 -14.33
C GLU A 314 -19.32 -6.58 -14.20
N PRO A 315 -18.74 -7.73 -14.58
CA PRO A 315 -17.29 -7.92 -14.54
C PRO A 315 -16.55 -6.87 -15.37
N GLU A 316 -15.43 -6.41 -14.85
CA GLU A 316 -14.58 -5.41 -15.48
C GLU A 316 -13.27 -6.06 -15.94
N GLU A 317 -12.85 -5.75 -17.17
CA GLU A 317 -11.53 -6.13 -17.68
C GLU A 317 -10.79 -4.89 -18.16
N ALA A 318 -9.47 -4.89 -17.98
CA ALA A 318 -8.60 -3.85 -18.47
C ALA A 318 -7.24 -4.44 -18.83
N VAL A 319 -6.57 -3.84 -19.80
CA VAL A 319 -5.21 -4.19 -20.23
C VAL A 319 -4.39 -2.90 -20.31
N ASP A 320 -3.28 -2.85 -19.61
CA ASP A 320 -2.34 -1.74 -19.73
C ASP A 320 -0.93 -2.23 -19.38
N VAL A 321 0.05 -1.34 -19.48
CA VAL A 321 1.41 -1.59 -18.98
C VAL A 321 1.40 -1.82 -17.47
N TRP A 322 2.29 -2.66 -16.98
CA TRP A 322 2.35 -3.14 -15.60
C TRP A 322 2.19 -2.01 -14.56
N TYR A 323 2.86 -0.88 -14.71
CA TYR A 323 2.84 0.21 -13.72
C TYR A 323 1.56 1.06 -13.72
N ARG A 324 0.65 0.84 -14.69
CA ARG A 324 -0.66 1.49 -14.73
C ARG A 324 -1.80 0.58 -14.33
N ILE A 325 -1.62 -0.74 -14.48
CA ILE A 325 -2.67 -1.70 -14.19
C ILE A 325 -2.73 -2.08 -12.70
N PHE A 326 -1.59 -2.12 -12.04
CA PHE A 326 -1.49 -2.51 -10.64
C PHE A 326 -2.00 -1.44 -9.66
N PRO A 327 -1.55 -0.16 -9.73
CA PRO A 327 -1.90 0.81 -8.71
C PRO A 327 -3.35 1.27 -8.77
N SER A 328 -3.87 1.67 -7.62
CA SER A 328 -5.14 2.38 -7.50
C SER A 328 -4.99 3.60 -6.57
N SER A 329 -5.83 4.61 -6.77
CA SER A 329 -5.77 5.83 -5.96
C SER A 329 -6.43 5.62 -4.59
N ARG A 330 -5.91 6.31 -3.57
CA ARG A 330 -6.43 6.27 -2.21
C ARG A 330 -6.79 7.69 -1.76
N ALA A 331 -8.01 8.14 -2.07
CA ALA A 331 -8.53 9.41 -1.60
C ALA A 331 -9.15 9.29 -0.19
N VAL A 332 -9.83 8.17 0.09
CA VAL A 332 -10.38 7.88 1.41
C VAL A 332 -9.27 7.51 2.36
N ARG A 333 -9.16 8.24 3.46
CA ARG A 333 -8.19 7.93 4.53
C ARG A 333 -8.78 6.94 5.51
N PHE A 334 -8.00 5.93 5.87
CA PHE A 334 -8.37 4.90 6.83
C PHE A 334 -7.13 4.44 7.62
N ASN A 335 -7.37 3.70 8.70
CA ASN A 335 -6.37 2.85 9.33
C ASN A 335 -6.68 1.40 9.02
N GLU A 336 -5.64 0.63 8.82
CA GLU A 336 -5.73 -0.82 8.66
C GLU A 336 -4.75 -1.54 9.57
N MET A 337 -4.97 -2.83 9.71
CA MET A 337 -4.03 -3.79 10.27
C MET A 337 -3.98 -4.99 9.34
N GLU A 338 -2.82 -5.60 9.23
CA GLU A 338 -2.59 -6.78 8.43
C GLU A 338 -2.02 -7.89 9.31
N TYR A 339 -2.49 -9.12 9.10
CA TYR A 339 -2.03 -10.31 9.78
C TYR A 339 -1.56 -11.34 8.77
N HIS A 340 -0.36 -11.84 8.98
CA HIS A 340 0.23 -12.90 8.16
C HIS A 340 0.04 -14.23 8.85
N LEU A 341 -0.46 -15.20 8.10
CA LEU A 341 -0.83 -16.52 8.61
C LEU A 341 -0.19 -17.60 7.73
N PRO A 342 0.15 -18.78 8.30
CA PRO A 342 0.42 -19.94 7.48
C PRO A 342 -0.73 -20.22 6.51
N ARG A 343 -0.40 -20.68 5.30
CA ARG A 343 -1.36 -20.87 4.20
C ARG A 343 -2.60 -21.65 4.61
N GLU A 344 -2.41 -22.73 5.34
CA GLU A 344 -3.47 -23.63 5.80
C GLU A 344 -4.41 -22.99 6.83
N ALA A 345 -3.95 -21.95 7.54
CA ALA A 345 -4.75 -21.24 8.53
C ALA A 345 -5.58 -20.09 7.92
N LEU A 346 -5.28 -19.66 6.70
CA LEU A 346 -5.85 -18.46 6.10
C LEU A 346 -7.39 -18.52 6.02
N LEU A 347 -7.93 -19.46 5.26
CA LEU A 347 -9.38 -19.56 5.03
C LEU A 347 -10.17 -19.89 6.31
N PRO A 348 -9.74 -20.85 7.16
CA PRO A 348 -10.40 -21.07 8.46
C PRO A 348 -10.45 -19.81 9.32
N THR A 349 -9.37 -19.04 9.39
CA THR A 349 -9.31 -17.79 10.17
C THR A 349 -10.21 -16.72 9.56
N LEU A 350 -10.19 -16.55 8.24
CA LEU A 350 -11.07 -15.61 7.54
C LEU A 350 -12.55 -15.86 7.87
N LEU A 351 -12.98 -17.12 7.80
CA LEU A 351 -14.36 -17.49 8.07
C LEU A 351 -14.76 -17.21 9.53
N GLU A 352 -13.87 -17.46 10.49
CA GLU A 352 -14.13 -17.17 11.91
C GLU A 352 -14.13 -15.66 12.20
N VAL A 353 -13.19 -14.90 11.58
CA VAL A 353 -13.18 -13.42 11.68
C VAL A 353 -14.48 -12.85 11.09
N ARG A 354 -14.87 -13.25 9.88
CA ARG A 354 -16.11 -12.83 9.25
C ARG A 354 -17.31 -13.10 10.14
N LYS A 355 -17.45 -14.32 10.66
CA LYS A 355 -18.52 -14.71 11.59
C LYS A 355 -18.54 -13.82 12.85
N THR A 356 -17.37 -13.56 13.42
CA THR A 356 -17.24 -12.70 14.60
C THR A 356 -17.67 -11.27 14.30
N LEU A 357 -17.25 -10.69 13.16
CA LEU A 357 -17.67 -9.36 12.73
C LEU A 357 -19.18 -9.28 12.52
N GLU A 358 -19.76 -10.25 11.82
CA GLU A 358 -21.19 -10.29 11.53
C GLU A 358 -22.05 -10.45 12.79
N GLN A 359 -21.57 -11.21 13.78
CA GLN A 359 -22.34 -11.46 15.02
C GLN A 359 -22.16 -10.38 16.08
N LYS A 360 -20.96 -9.81 16.22
CA LYS A 360 -20.61 -8.93 17.35
C LYS A 360 -20.37 -7.48 16.94
N HIS A 361 -20.07 -7.20 15.67
CA HIS A 361 -19.65 -5.89 15.21
C HIS A 361 -20.45 -5.40 13.99
N PRO A 362 -21.77 -5.16 14.14
CA PRO A 362 -22.64 -4.78 13.01
C PRO A 362 -22.26 -3.43 12.36
N GLY A 363 -21.44 -2.63 13.03
CA GLY A 363 -20.95 -1.35 12.49
C GLY A 363 -19.77 -1.48 11.54
N VAL A 364 -19.11 -2.64 11.48
CA VAL A 364 -18.00 -2.86 10.53
C VAL A 364 -18.55 -2.98 9.13
N PHE A 365 -18.01 -2.19 8.21
CA PHE A 365 -18.45 -2.13 6.81
C PHE A 365 -17.29 -2.18 5.83
N PHE A 366 -16.08 -1.86 6.28
CA PHE A 366 -14.89 -1.84 5.43
C PHE A 366 -14.54 -3.27 4.98
N PRO A 367 -14.27 -3.50 3.69
CA PRO A 367 -13.91 -4.82 3.21
C PRO A 367 -12.60 -5.32 3.83
N MET A 368 -12.51 -6.64 4.02
CA MET A 368 -11.24 -7.32 4.29
C MET A 368 -10.64 -7.76 2.96
N GLU A 369 -9.38 -7.46 2.75
CA GLU A 369 -8.58 -7.92 1.62
C GLU A 369 -7.82 -9.18 2.00
N ILE A 370 -7.86 -10.19 1.16
CA ILE A 370 -7.22 -11.48 1.35
C ILE A 370 -6.22 -11.70 0.23
N ARG A 371 -4.95 -11.83 0.61
CA ARG A 371 -3.82 -11.94 -0.29
C ARG A 371 -2.96 -13.14 0.02
N LEU A 372 -2.12 -13.50 -0.94
CA LEU A 372 -1.03 -14.46 -0.78
C LEU A 372 0.28 -13.78 -1.09
N VAL A 373 1.32 -14.12 -0.35
CA VAL A 373 2.67 -13.64 -0.55
C VAL A 373 3.62 -14.82 -0.45
N LYS A 374 4.59 -14.90 -1.36
CA LYS A 374 5.65 -15.89 -1.27
C LYS A 374 6.52 -15.61 -0.05
N GLY A 375 6.82 -16.63 0.73
CA GLY A 375 7.75 -16.56 1.86
C GLY A 375 9.16 -16.14 1.44
N ASP A 376 9.89 -15.53 2.36
CA ASP A 376 11.28 -15.11 2.21
C ASP A 376 12.08 -15.36 3.49
N ASP A 377 13.38 -15.01 3.48
CA ASP A 377 14.31 -15.24 4.58
C ASP A 377 14.89 -13.94 5.18
N ALA A 378 14.32 -12.77 4.84
CA ALA A 378 14.77 -11.51 5.42
C ALA A 378 14.44 -11.43 6.92
N TRP A 379 15.39 -10.96 7.72
CA TRP A 379 15.35 -11.12 9.19
C TRP A 379 14.14 -10.54 9.91
N LEU A 380 13.58 -9.44 9.40
CA LEU A 380 12.38 -8.82 9.97
C LEU A 380 11.16 -8.92 9.04
N SER A 381 11.24 -9.79 8.03
CA SER A 381 10.11 -10.03 7.15
C SER A 381 8.97 -10.72 7.91
N PRO A 382 7.73 -10.26 7.76
CA PRO A 382 6.57 -10.97 8.29
C PRO A 382 6.22 -12.22 7.47
N PHE A 383 6.99 -12.52 6.40
CA PHE A 383 6.75 -13.64 5.48
C PHE A 383 7.76 -14.79 5.63
N GLN A 384 8.49 -14.85 6.74
CA GLN A 384 9.39 -15.97 7.05
C GLN A 384 8.63 -17.30 7.24
#